data_f6f638b753f57fdd2b3a30256517be49
#
_entry.id   f6f638b753f57fdd2b3a30256517be49
#
_cell.length_a   1.000
_cell.length_b   1.000
_cell.length_c   1.000
_cell.angle_alpha   90.00
_cell.angle_beta   90.00
_cell.angle_gamma   90.00
#
_symmetry.space_group_name_H-M   'P 1'
#
loop_
_entity.id
_entity.type
_entity.pdbx_description
1 polymer ?
#
loop_
_entity_poly.entity_id
_entity_poly.type
_entity_poly.pdbx_seq_one_letter_code
_entity_poly.pdbx_strand_id
1 'polypeptide(L)'
;MKKILTLAAAALFMASCAQPEEVVDAPHEYHPEWSKNANMYEVNIRQYTPEGTFAAFQTHLPRLREMGVDILWLMPVQPIGVKNRKGVLGSYYSIQDYRGINPEFGNEEDFRSLVNAAHEQGFKLIIDWVPNHTAWDHPWMTESPEFYYHDPATGQITNGRDDHNNPTDWTDVAELDYENPAMMEAQRQDMLFWMDTYQVDGFRVDMAGGQTPEYWTETINHLRGHNPEVFMLAESEYYYLHESHFDMTYGWEFHHLLNNVAGKSADVQTIDDYLARQAKDFPADGYRLYFIDNHDENSWNGTVEKRIGNNAHAAFMLCVTMSQSMPLIYSGQEVGLNKSLRFFERDTIDWSAPSQADFYSKALALKKTQGALANGSWGGAQTRIATNNPSVYAFSRVKGDNIVTVFVNFSAEEVTIDYSGAIDEDYTNWFTGEEAELEEAGQITLPANGYLVLTHGEC
;
A
#
# COMPACT_ATOMS: atom_id res chain seq x y z
N MET A 1 -84.54 10.89 -32.97
CA MET A 1 -83.80 12.05 -32.53
C MET A 1 -82.83 11.56 -31.46
N LYS A 2 -81.61 11.26 -31.84
CA LYS A 2 -80.58 10.71 -30.91
C LYS A 2 -79.58 11.81 -30.57
N LYS A 3 -79.42 12.10 -29.30
CA LYS A 3 -78.39 13.00 -28.81
C LYS A 3 -77.07 12.24 -28.71
N ILE A 4 -76.02 12.76 -29.31
CA ILE A 4 -74.68 12.27 -29.23
C ILE A 4 -74.00 13.04 -28.14
N LEU A 5 -73.57 12.35 -27.08
CA LEU A 5 -72.70 12.87 -26.02
C LEU A 5 -71.24 12.67 -26.42
N THR A 6 -70.51 13.75 -26.53
CA THR A 6 -69.02 13.71 -26.75
C THR A 6 -68.37 13.69 -25.39
N LEU A 7 -67.65 12.57 -25.08
CA LEU A 7 -66.76 12.49 -23.92
C LEU A 7 -65.39 13.03 -24.34
N ALA A 8 -64.93 14.06 -23.69
CA ALA A 8 -63.54 14.52 -23.78
C ALA A 8 -62.70 13.73 -22.76
N ALA A 9 -61.76 12.94 -23.22
CA ALA A 9 -60.79 12.27 -22.38
C ALA A 9 -59.60 13.22 -22.13
N ALA A 10 -59.46 13.64 -20.87
CA ALA A 10 -58.26 14.35 -20.41
C ALA A 10 -57.19 13.33 -20.10
N ALA A 11 -56.12 13.34 -20.90
CA ALA A 11 -54.90 12.56 -20.62
C ALA A 11 -54.05 13.30 -19.56
N LEU A 12 -54.02 12.77 -18.35
CA LEU A 12 -53.05 13.16 -17.32
C LEU A 12 -51.68 12.57 -17.73
N PHE A 13 -50.74 13.41 -18.10
CA PHE A 13 -49.32 13.05 -18.11
C PHE A 13 -48.82 13.04 -16.69
N MET A 14 -48.64 11.85 -16.13
CA MET A 14 -47.84 11.67 -14.90
C MET A 14 -46.37 11.72 -15.34
N ALA A 15 -45.71 12.83 -15.08
CA ALA A 15 -44.27 12.90 -15.10
C ALA A 15 -43.74 12.03 -13.92
N SER A 16 -43.27 10.84 -14.26
CA SER A 16 -42.47 10.02 -13.34
C SER A 16 -41.10 10.71 -13.21
N CYS A 17 -40.89 11.39 -12.06
CA CYS A 17 -39.55 11.69 -11.64
C CYS A 17 -38.91 10.34 -11.30
N ALA A 18 -38.09 9.82 -12.22
CA ALA A 18 -37.16 8.76 -11.88
C ALA A 18 -36.18 9.36 -10.85
N GLN A 19 -36.25 8.91 -9.62
CA GLN A 19 -35.17 9.12 -8.66
C GLN A 19 -33.90 8.48 -9.29
N PRO A 20 -32.73 9.10 -9.14
CA PRO A 20 -31.50 8.42 -9.51
C PRO A 20 -31.47 7.10 -8.74
N GLU A 21 -31.28 5.99 -9.44
CA GLU A 21 -30.99 4.71 -8.82
C GLU A 21 -29.79 4.94 -7.90
N GLU A 22 -29.98 4.71 -6.60
CA GLU A 22 -28.87 4.52 -5.69
C GLU A 22 -28.00 3.45 -6.33
N VAL A 23 -26.78 3.81 -6.70
CA VAL A 23 -25.75 2.84 -7.06
C VAL A 23 -25.47 2.08 -5.77
N VAL A 24 -26.16 0.97 -5.57
CA VAL A 24 -25.84 0.02 -4.52
C VAL A 24 -24.47 -0.51 -4.92
N ASP A 25 -23.42 -0.07 -4.21
CA ASP A 25 -22.09 -0.62 -4.36
C ASP A 25 -22.22 -2.15 -4.31
N ALA A 26 -21.82 -2.82 -5.39
CA ALA A 26 -21.75 -4.27 -5.39
C ALA A 26 -20.80 -4.68 -4.25
N PRO A 27 -21.18 -5.67 -3.43
CA PRO A 27 -20.31 -6.06 -2.32
C PRO A 27 -18.94 -6.42 -2.88
N HIS A 28 -17.88 -5.82 -2.33
CA HIS A 28 -16.49 -6.14 -2.65
C HIS A 28 -16.24 -7.56 -2.16
N GLU A 29 -16.28 -8.50 -3.07
CA GLU A 29 -16.36 -9.94 -2.78
C GLU A 29 -15.10 -10.47 -2.08
N TYR A 30 -14.01 -9.68 -2.07
CA TYR A 30 -12.69 -10.15 -1.65
C TYR A 30 -12.02 -9.29 -0.56
N HIS A 31 -12.33 -8.01 -0.46
CA HIS A 31 -11.64 -7.13 0.49
C HIS A 31 -12.27 -7.16 1.89
N PRO A 32 -11.49 -7.37 2.95
CA PRO A 32 -12.00 -7.23 4.30
C PRO A 32 -12.56 -5.82 4.54
N GLU A 33 -13.76 -5.70 5.11
CA GLU A 33 -14.40 -4.39 5.32
C GLU A 33 -13.54 -3.44 6.16
N TRP A 34 -12.76 -3.96 7.10
CA TRP A 34 -11.85 -3.17 7.92
C TRP A 34 -10.74 -2.47 7.09
N SER A 35 -10.44 -2.96 5.88
CA SER A 35 -9.42 -2.38 4.99
C SER A 35 -9.88 -1.13 4.23
N LYS A 36 -11.18 -0.86 4.22
CA LYS A 36 -11.84 0.20 3.45
C LYS A 36 -11.19 1.58 3.55
N ASN A 37 -10.81 2.00 4.74
CA ASN A 37 -10.19 3.30 5.01
C ASN A 37 -8.80 3.14 5.64
N ALA A 38 -8.22 1.94 5.54
CA ALA A 38 -6.95 1.64 6.19
C ALA A 38 -5.76 2.28 5.46
N ASN A 39 -4.71 2.45 6.22
CA ASN A 39 -3.37 2.81 5.79
C ASN A 39 -2.38 1.80 6.35
N MET A 40 -1.15 1.81 5.84
CA MET A 40 -0.13 0.84 6.20
C MET A 40 1.13 1.51 6.73
N TYR A 41 1.76 0.88 7.72
CA TYR A 41 3.05 1.26 8.26
C TYR A 41 3.99 0.06 8.23
N GLU A 42 5.09 0.20 7.49
CA GLU A 42 6.10 -0.84 7.35
C GLU A 42 7.10 -0.77 8.51
N VAL A 43 7.31 -1.92 9.17
CA VAL A 43 8.13 -2.04 10.36
C VAL A 43 9.36 -2.89 10.11
N ASN A 44 10.53 -2.27 10.20
CA ASN A 44 11.80 -2.96 10.20
C ASN A 44 12.26 -3.18 11.66
N ILE A 45 11.95 -4.34 12.26
CA ILE A 45 12.22 -4.64 13.67
C ILE A 45 13.72 -4.45 14.01
N ARG A 46 14.63 -4.94 13.15
CA ARG A 46 16.09 -4.83 13.37
C ARG A 46 16.56 -3.39 13.53
N GLN A 47 15.94 -2.47 12.78
CA GLN A 47 16.39 -1.08 12.66
C GLN A 47 15.57 -0.10 13.49
N TYR A 48 14.40 -0.51 13.99
CA TYR A 48 13.42 0.39 14.61
C TYR A 48 13.93 0.99 15.92
N THR A 49 14.49 0.15 16.79
CA THR A 49 15.05 0.57 18.09
C THR A 49 16.52 0.15 18.22
N PRO A 50 17.27 0.73 19.16
CA PRO A 50 18.63 0.26 19.46
C PRO A 50 18.70 -1.22 19.80
N GLU A 51 17.68 -1.74 20.48
CA GLU A 51 17.56 -3.16 20.87
C GLU A 51 17.26 -4.04 19.65
N GLY A 52 16.46 -3.54 18.70
CA GLY A 52 16.01 -4.25 17.50
C GLY A 52 15.17 -5.48 17.84
N THR A 53 14.25 -5.37 18.82
CA THR A 53 13.43 -6.48 19.32
C THR A 53 11.94 -6.17 19.27
N PHE A 54 11.10 -7.22 19.27
CA PHE A 54 9.64 -7.12 19.35
C PHE A 54 9.20 -6.37 20.61
N ALA A 55 9.77 -6.71 21.75
CA ALA A 55 9.44 -6.06 23.02
C ALA A 55 9.75 -4.56 23.03
N ALA A 56 10.86 -4.16 22.41
CA ALA A 56 11.20 -2.74 22.28
C ALA A 56 10.25 -2.04 21.30
N PHE A 57 9.97 -2.64 20.14
CA PHE A 57 9.01 -2.09 19.18
C PHE A 57 7.60 -1.95 19.78
N GLN A 58 7.15 -2.94 20.55
CA GLN A 58 5.83 -2.93 21.20
C GLN A 58 5.57 -1.65 22.01
N THR A 59 6.60 -1.06 22.59
CA THR A 59 6.48 0.20 23.35
C THR A 59 6.11 1.41 22.50
N HIS A 60 6.25 1.31 21.17
CA HIS A 60 5.91 2.38 20.21
C HIS A 60 4.48 2.26 19.66
N LEU A 61 3.75 1.19 19.92
CA LEU A 61 2.37 1.01 19.46
C LEU A 61 1.45 2.18 19.82
N PRO A 62 1.45 2.72 21.07
CA PRO A 62 0.58 3.85 21.40
C PRO A 62 0.84 5.07 20.52
N ARG A 63 2.10 5.39 20.23
CA ARG A 63 2.48 6.52 19.37
C ARG A 63 1.97 6.30 17.92
N LEU A 64 2.11 5.11 17.38
CA LEU A 64 1.64 4.77 16.03
C LEU A 64 0.11 4.81 15.97
N ARG A 65 -0.58 4.39 17.03
CA ARG A 65 -2.04 4.49 17.12
C ARG A 65 -2.51 5.94 17.17
N GLU A 66 -1.84 6.78 17.95
CA GLU A 66 -2.11 8.22 18.01
C GLU A 66 -1.86 8.90 16.65
N MET A 67 -0.85 8.46 15.91
CA MET A 67 -0.59 8.94 14.54
C MET A 67 -1.68 8.52 13.54
N GLY A 68 -2.48 7.49 13.84
CA GLY A 68 -3.59 7.03 13.00
C GLY A 68 -3.27 5.83 12.13
N VAL A 69 -2.21 5.08 12.43
CA VAL A 69 -1.85 3.84 11.71
C VAL A 69 -2.90 2.76 11.95
N ASP A 70 -3.26 2.02 10.90
CA ASP A 70 -4.22 0.92 10.94
C ASP A 70 -3.55 -0.45 10.76
N ILE A 71 -2.67 -0.62 9.78
CA ILE A 71 -1.99 -1.89 9.47
C ILE A 71 -0.51 -1.77 9.81
N LEU A 72 0.01 -2.70 10.59
CA LEU A 72 1.43 -2.91 10.80
C LEU A 72 1.90 -4.03 9.86
N TRP A 73 2.75 -3.71 8.90
CA TRP A 73 3.43 -4.71 8.10
C TRP A 73 4.83 -4.92 8.67
N LEU A 74 5.08 -6.09 9.27
CA LEU A 74 6.40 -6.48 9.74
C LEU A 74 7.20 -7.11 8.60
N MET A 75 8.38 -6.56 8.28
CA MET A 75 9.37 -7.23 7.44
C MET A 75 9.67 -8.62 8.00
N PRO A 76 10.31 -9.56 7.23
CA PRO A 76 10.41 -10.95 7.65
C PRO A 76 10.88 -11.13 9.10
N VAL A 77 10.13 -11.90 9.85
CA VAL A 77 10.35 -12.16 11.30
C VAL A 77 10.99 -13.52 11.57
N GLN A 78 11.18 -14.31 10.52
CA GLN A 78 11.73 -15.66 10.58
C GLN A 78 13.26 -15.64 10.77
N PRO A 79 13.86 -16.76 11.24
CA PRO A 79 15.30 -16.91 11.34
C PRO A 79 15.99 -16.76 10.00
N ILE A 80 17.16 -16.14 9.99
CA ILE A 80 17.93 -15.86 8.78
C ILE A 80 19.01 -16.93 8.59
N GLY A 81 19.14 -17.44 7.37
CA GLY A 81 20.16 -18.41 6.98
C GLY A 81 21.59 -18.00 7.35
N VAL A 82 22.40 -18.97 7.67
CA VAL A 82 23.84 -18.78 8.01
C VAL A 82 24.72 -19.18 6.83
N LYS A 83 24.33 -20.22 6.09
CA LYS A 83 25.08 -20.69 4.93
C LYS A 83 25.01 -19.68 3.78
N ASN A 84 26.15 -19.28 3.27
CA ASN A 84 26.30 -18.26 2.23
C ASN A 84 25.79 -16.86 2.60
N ARG A 85 25.62 -16.57 3.90
CA ARG A 85 25.08 -15.30 4.41
C ARG A 85 25.83 -14.11 3.85
N LYS A 86 25.08 -13.11 3.35
CA LYS A 86 25.62 -11.80 2.98
C LYS A 86 25.71 -10.87 4.18
N GLY A 87 26.78 -10.11 4.30
CA GLY A 87 27.01 -9.18 5.40
C GLY A 87 27.10 -9.85 6.78
N VAL A 88 26.92 -9.09 7.84
CA VAL A 88 27.11 -9.57 9.21
C VAL A 88 25.88 -10.32 9.73
N LEU A 89 24.68 -9.77 9.52
CA LEU A 89 23.42 -10.31 10.04
C LEU A 89 22.56 -11.00 8.99
N GLY A 90 22.94 -10.90 7.72
CA GLY A 90 22.21 -11.51 6.60
C GLY A 90 20.98 -10.74 6.15
N SER A 91 20.42 -11.17 5.02
CA SER A 91 19.18 -10.70 4.47
C SER A 91 18.00 -11.20 5.30
N TYR A 92 17.04 -10.34 5.59
CA TYR A 92 15.73 -10.71 6.17
C TYR A 92 15.01 -11.75 5.30
N TYR A 93 15.23 -11.70 3.99
CA TYR A 93 14.57 -12.54 2.98
C TYR A 93 15.28 -13.90 2.78
N SER A 94 16.38 -14.18 3.46
CA SER A 94 17.01 -15.50 3.48
C SER A 94 16.42 -16.37 4.59
N ILE A 95 15.22 -16.90 4.37
CA ILE A 95 14.41 -17.62 5.35
C ILE A 95 15.02 -18.98 5.68
N GLN A 96 15.45 -19.19 6.95
CA GLN A 96 15.99 -20.46 7.40
C GLN A 96 14.91 -21.43 7.89
N ASP A 97 13.80 -20.92 8.43
CA ASP A 97 12.69 -21.72 8.92
C ASP A 97 11.39 -20.89 8.80
N TYR A 98 10.44 -21.36 8.01
CA TYR A 98 9.17 -20.65 7.80
C TYR A 98 8.33 -20.50 9.06
N ARG A 99 8.46 -21.37 10.06
CA ARG A 99 7.68 -21.33 11.31
C ARG A 99 8.44 -20.78 12.49
N GLY A 100 9.73 -20.55 12.32
CA GLY A 100 10.60 -20.05 13.38
C GLY A 100 10.45 -18.55 13.61
N ILE A 101 10.86 -18.11 14.78
CA ILE A 101 11.03 -16.70 15.14
C ILE A 101 12.52 -16.37 15.16
N ASN A 102 12.91 -15.24 14.54
CA ASN A 102 14.29 -14.78 14.55
C ASN A 102 14.76 -14.47 15.97
N PRO A 103 15.77 -15.19 16.47
CA PRO A 103 16.25 -15.00 17.85
C PRO A 103 16.88 -13.62 18.09
N GLU A 104 17.24 -12.86 17.04
CA GLU A 104 17.67 -11.46 17.18
C GLU A 104 16.54 -10.53 17.61
N PHE A 105 15.29 -10.87 17.29
CA PHE A 105 14.11 -10.04 17.57
C PHE A 105 13.42 -10.44 18.87
N GLY A 106 13.68 -11.63 19.39
CA GLY A 106 13.05 -12.19 20.58
C GLY A 106 12.70 -13.66 20.42
N ASN A 107 11.63 -14.10 21.04
CA ASN A 107 11.13 -15.46 21.00
C ASN A 107 9.63 -15.50 20.66
N GLU A 108 9.02 -16.69 20.61
CA GLU A 108 7.60 -16.89 20.29
C GLU A 108 6.66 -16.13 21.25
N GLU A 109 6.99 -16.04 22.54
CA GLU A 109 6.19 -15.32 23.53
C GLU A 109 6.26 -13.82 23.30
N ASP A 110 7.43 -13.28 22.96
CA ASP A 110 7.61 -11.87 22.62
C ASP A 110 6.81 -11.48 21.35
N PHE A 111 6.84 -12.33 20.32
CA PHE A 111 6.07 -12.11 19.11
C PHE A 111 4.57 -12.18 19.38
N ARG A 112 4.11 -13.19 20.11
CA ARG A 112 2.69 -13.32 20.53
C ARG A 112 2.24 -12.12 21.36
N SER A 113 3.08 -11.64 22.27
CA SER A 113 2.81 -10.43 23.06
C SER A 113 2.63 -9.20 22.16
N LEU A 114 3.49 -9.04 21.15
CA LEU A 114 3.39 -7.94 20.18
C LEU A 114 2.09 -8.00 19.40
N VAL A 115 1.74 -9.16 18.85
CA VAL A 115 0.48 -9.33 18.06
C VAL A 115 -0.74 -9.01 18.95
N ASN A 116 -0.80 -9.57 20.15
CA ASN A 116 -1.90 -9.31 21.07
C ASN A 116 -2.01 -7.82 21.43
N ALA A 117 -0.87 -7.17 21.75
CA ALA A 117 -0.85 -5.75 22.08
C ALA A 117 -1.24 -4.85 20.88
N ALA A 118 -0.90 -5.27 19.67
CA ALA A 118 -1.35 -4.59 18.45
C ALA A 118 -2.88 -4.71 18.29
N HIS A 119 -3.43 -5.90 18.41
CA HIS A 119 -4.87 -6.14 18.32
C HIS A 119 -5.65 -5.40 19.43
N GLU A 120 -5.17 -5.42 20.68
CA GLU A 120 -5.79 -4.68 21.78
C GLU A 120 -5.87 -3.17 21.53
N GLN A 121 -4.96 -2.61 20.75
CA GLN A 121 -4.96 -1.21 20.34
C GLN A 121 -5.67 -0.96 19.00
N GLY A 122 -6.24 -2.00 18.39
CA GLY A 122 -7.04 -1.92 17.17
C GLY A 122 -6.21 -1.86 15.88
N PHE A 123 -4.95 -2.28 15.90
CA PHE A 123 -4.17 -2.51 14.69
C PHE A 123 -4.56 -3.85 14.05
N LYS A 124 -4.36 -3.91 12.75
CA LYS A 124 -4.15 -5.15 12.01
C LYS A 124 -2.66 -5.39 11.84
N LEU A 125 -2.21 -6.65 11.91
CA LEU A 125 -0.81 -6.99 11.78
C LEU A 125 -0.62 -8.04 10.69
N ILE A 126 0.13 -7.69 9.65
CA ILE A 126 0.52 -8.59 8.58
C ILE A 126 2.03 -8.84 8.63
N ILE A 127 2.46 -10.00 8.16
CA ILE A 127 3.89 -10.35 8.09
C ILE A 127 4.34 -10.50 6.64
N ASP A 128 5.62 -10.30 6.41
CA ASP A 128 6.24 -10.58 5.13
C ASP A 128 6.33 -12.09 4.89
N TRP A 129 5.91 -12.54 3.72
CA TRP A 129 5.98 -13.92 3.26
C TRP A 129 6.89 -14.02 2.05
N VAL A 130 7.93 -14.84 2.13
CA VAL A 130 8.93 -15.00 1.07
C VAL A 130 8.70 -16.35 0.37
N PRO A 131 7.89 -16.40 -0.71
CA PRO A 131 7.56 -17.67 -1.36
C PRO A 131 8.64 -18.16 -2.32
N ASN A 132 9.42 -17.26 -2.94
CA ASN A 132 10.25 -17.55 -4.08
C ASN A 132 11.43 -18.48 -3.76
N HIS A 133 12.01 -18.37 -2.57
CA HIS A 133 13.26 -19.02 -2.20
C HIS A 133 13.38 -19.23 -0.70
N THR A 134 14.35 -20.05 -0.28
CA THR A 134 14.75 -20.19 1.14
C THR A 134 16.24 -19.99 1.30
N ALA A 135 16.73 -19.92 2.54
CA ALA A 135 18.14 -20.02 2.82
C ALA A 135 18.71 -21.41 2.44
N TRP A 136 20.01 -21.48 2.17
CA TRP A 136 20.71 -22.74 1.84
C TRP A 136 20.84 -23.72 3.01
N ASP A 137 20.47 -23.32 4.20
CA ASP A 137 20.43 -24.15 5.43
C ASP A 137 19.00 -24.28 5.99
N HIS A 138 17.99 -24.07 5.16
CA HIS A 138 16.62 -24.42 5.46
C HIS A 138 16.46 -25.95 5.59
N PRO A 139 15.65 -26.50 6.53
CA PRO A 139 15.47 -27.95 6.70
C PRO A 139 15.10 -28.69 5.40
N TRP A 140 14.29 -28.09 4.54
CA TRP A 140 13.90 -28.69 3.25
C TRP A 140 15.09 -29.02 2.33
N MET A 141 16.24 -28.34 2.48
CA MET A 141 17.45 -28.67 1.71
C MET A 141 17.93 -30.10 1.93
N THR A 142 17.61 -30.72 3.07
CA THR A 142 18.00 -32.09 3.43
C THR A 142 16.82 -33.04 3.53
N GLU A 143 15.66 -32.54 3.91
CA GLU A 143 14.45 -33.34 4.13
C GLU A 143 13.62 -33.55 2.85
N SER A 144 13.61 -32.54 1.97
CA SER A 144 12.84 -32.51 0.72
C SER A 144 13.58 -31.74 -0.37
N PRO A 145 14.78 -32.18 -0.78
CA PRO A 145 15.58 -31.46 -1.81
C PRO A 145 14.86 -31.33 -3.16
N GLU A 146 13.83 -32.14 -3.41
CA GLU A 146 12.95 -32.05 -4.58
C GLU A 146 12.01 -30.84 -4.53
N PHE A 147 11.97 -30.07 -3.46
CA PHE A 147 11.24 -28.81 -3.37
C PHE A 147 11.95 -27.64 -4.06
N TYR A 148 13.21 -27.86 -4.44
CA TYR A 148 14.04 -26.81 -5.03
C TYR A 148 14.16 -26.99 -6.55
N TYR A 149 14.27 -25.85 -7.23
CA TYR A 149 14.50 -25.84 -8.67
C TYR A 149 15.92 -26.32 -9.00
N HIS A 150 16.00 -27.33 -9.84
CA HIS A 150 17.24 -27.89 -10.32
C HIS A 150 17.48 -27.43 -11.75
N ASP A 151 18.65 -26.85 -12.00
CA ASP A 151 19.09 -26.50 -13.35
C ASP A 151 19.09 -27.75 -14.24
N PRO A 152 18.33 -27.75 -15.36
CA PRO A 152 18.20 -28.94 -16.20
C PRO A 152 19.51 -29.43 -16.84
N ALA A 153 20.49 -28.50 -16.99
CA ALA A 153 21.79 -28.85 -17.64
C ALA A 153 22.76 -29.46 -16.64
N THR A 154 22.72 -29.05 -15.38
CA THR A 154 23.68 -29.47 -14.35
C THR A 154 23.11 -30.38 -13.29
N GLY A 155 21.79 -30.40 -13.12
CA GLY A 155 21.12 -31.10 -12.04
C GLY A 155 21.37 -30.50 -10.66
N GLN A 156 21.92 -29.29 -10.58
CA GLN A 156 22.21 -28.62 -9.32
C GLN A 156 21.07 -27.68 -8.93
N ILE A 157 20.80 -27.53 -7.63
CA ILE A 157 19.90 -26.51 -7.11
C ILE A 157 20.49 -25.13 -7.43
N THR A 158 19.64 -24.21 -7.90
CA THR A 158 20.07 -22.85 -8.28
C THR A 158 19.95 -21.86 -7.13
N ASN A 159 20.65 -20.73 -7.24
CA ASN A 159 20.37 -19.53 -6.46
C ASN A 159 18.95 -19.01 -6.76
N GLY A 160 18.46 -18.12 -5.94
CA GLY A 160 17.20 -17.40 -6.18
C GLY A 160 17.16 -16.77 -7.58
N ARG A 161 15.98 -16.75 -8.18
CA ARG A 161 15.70 -16.20 -9.51
C ARG A 161 14.72 -15.04 -9.39
N ASP A 162 14.70 -14.16 -10.39
CA ASP A 162 13.71 -13.08 -10.44
C ASP A 162 12.33 -13.59 -10.91
N ASP A 163 11.32 -12.71 -10.88
CA ASP A 163 9.94 -13.01 -11.28
C ASP A 163 9.78 -13.37 -12.79
N HIS A 164 10.83 -13.17 -13.59
CA HIS A 164 10.92 -13.63 -14.98
C HIS A 164 11.71 -14.92 -15.13
N ASN A 165 12.03 -15.58 -14.01
CA ASN A 165 12.84 -16.78 -13.95
C ASN A 165 14.28 -16.59 -14.49
N ASN A 166 14.84 -15.37 -14.41
CA ASN A 166 16.24 -15.12 -14.75
C ASN A 166 17.15 -15.40 -13.54
N PRO A 167 18.38 -15.90 -13.77
CA PRO A 167 19.38 -16.05 -12.72
C PRO A 167 19.72 -14.70 -12.09
N THR A 168 19.79 -14.67 -10.75
CA THR A 168 20.20 -13.49 -9.97
C THR A 168 21.55 -13.68 -9.29
N ASP A 169 22.07 -12.63 -8.65
CA ASP A 169 23.23 -12.68 -7.78
C ASP A 169 22.87 -12.97 -6.30
N TRP A 170 21.67 -13.45 -6.04
CA TRP A 170 21.17 -13.79 -4.69
C TRP A 170 21.74 -15.13 -4.23
N THR A 171 23.06 -15.12 -3.97
CA THR A 171 23.84 -16.32 -3.66
C THR A 171 23.59 -16.89 -2.25
N ASP A 172 22.87 -16.17 -1.42
CA ASP A 172 22.51 -16.55 -0.05
C ASP A 172 21.18 -17.29 0.05
N VAL A 173 20.47 -17.48 -1.08
CA VAL A 173 19.18 -18.18 -1.12
C VAL A 173 19.13 -19.19 -2.27
N ALA A 174 18.23 -20.19 -2.13
CA ALA A 174 18.00 -21.27 -3.07
C ALA A 174 16.56 -21.22 -3.59
N GLU A 175 16.39 -21.32 -4.91
CA GLU A 175 15.12 -21.23 -5.62
C GLU A 175 14.22 -22.42 -5.32
N LEU A 176 12.92 -22.17 -5.05
CA LEU A 176 11.89 -23.19 -4.90
C LEU A 176 11.26 -23.57 -6.24
N ASP A 177 10.77 -24.81 -6.34
CA ASP A 177 10.18 -25.35 -7.57
C ASP A 177 8.66 -25.32 -7.50
N TYR A 178 8.05 -24.35 -8.15
CA TYR A 178 6.58 -24.19 -8.25
C TYR A 178 5.93 -25.17 -9.25
N GLU A 179 6.66 -26.11 -9.83
CA GLU A 179 6.08 -27.30 -10.48
C GLU A 179 5.85 -28.45 -9.49
N ASN A 180 6.33 -28.34 -8.25
CA ASN A 180 6.18 -29.35 -7.21
C ASN A 180 4.96 -29.08 -6.31
N PRO A 181 3.85 -29.86 -6.45
CA PRO A 181 2.63 -29.62 -5.67
C PRO A 181 2.80 -29.87 -4.15
N ALA A 182 3.75 -30.73 -3.76
CA ALA A 182 4.00 -30.98 -2.33
C ALA A 182 4.70 -29.78 -1.68
N MET A 183 5.59 -29.11 -2.40
CA MET A 183 6.22 -27.86 -1.96
C MET A 183 5.16 -26.75 -1.81
N MET A 184 4.31 -26.57 -2.83
CA MET A 184 3.22 -25.59 -2.78
C MET A 184 2.28 -25.81 -1.60
N GLU A 185 1.94 -27.07 -1.31
CA GLU A 185 1.10 -27.42 -0.15
C GLU A 185 1.83 -27.15 1.17
N ALA A 186 3.11 -27.45 1.27
CA ALA A 186 3.92 -27.16 2.46
C ALA A 186 3.92 -25.66 2.77
N GLN A 187 4.10 -24.81 1.77
CA GLN A 187 4.01 -23.36 1.96
C GLN A 187 2.62 -22.90 2.44
N ARG A 188 1.53 -23.43 1.86
CA ARG A 188 0.17 -23.10 2.33
C ARG A 188 -0.02 -23.47 3.80
N GLN A 189 0.48 -24.63 4.22
CA GLN A 189 0.42 -25.07 5.63
C GLN A 189 1.26 -24.19 6.55
N ASP A 190 2.37 -23.65 6.05
CA ASP A 190 3.19 -22.72 6.82
C ASP A 190 2.52 -21.33 6.95
N MET A 191 1.81 -20.85 5.92
CA MET A 191 0.99 -19.65 6.04
C MET A 191 -0.16 -19.84 7.04
N LEU A 192 -0.88 -20.95 6.99
CA LEU A 192 -1.93 -21.29 7.97
C LEU A 192 -1.38 -21.34 9.40
N PHE A 193 -0.17 -21.88 9.58
CA PHE A 193 0.47 -21.90 10.90
C PHE A 193 0.57 -20.50 11.53
N TRP A 194 0.92 -19.45 10.77
CA TRP A 194 0.98 -18.09 11.26
C TRP A 194 -0.40 -17.53 11.63
N MET A 195 -1.42 -17.83 10.83
CA MET A 195 -2.80 -17.44 11.11
C MET A 195 -3.33 -18.12 12.37
N ASP A 196 -3.12 -19.44 12.51
CA ASP A 196 -3.63 -20.23 13.64
C ASP A 196 -2.88 -19.97 14.94
N THR A 197 -1.54 -19.89 14.85
CA THR A 197 -0.69 -19.84 16.04
C THR A 197 -0.57 -18.44 16.60
N TYR A 198 -0.45 -17.44 15.71
CA TYR A 198 -0.19 -16.07 16.11
C TYR A 198 -1.33 -15.10 15.76
N GLN A 199 -2.32 -15.56 14.99
CA GLN A 199 -3.46 -14.73 14.58
C GLN A 199 -3.06 -13.50 13.76
N VAL A 200 -2.07 -13.65 12.87
CA VAL A 200 -1.74 -12.60 11.93
C VAL A 200 -2.91 -12.33 11.00
N ASP A 201 -3.15 -11.06 10.63
CA ASP A 201 -4.30 -10.65 9.83
C ASP A 201 -4.06 -10.78 8.32
N GLY A 202 -2.85 -11.15 7.90
CA GLY A 202 -2.53 -11.30 6.48
C GLY A 202 -1.05 -11.34 6.19
N PHE A 203 -0.74 -11.18 4.90
CA PHE A 203 0.62 -11.32 4.38
C PHE A 203 0.93 -10.23 3.33
N ARG A 204 2.14 -9.69 3.40
CA ARG A 204 2.80 -9.05 2.27
C ARG A 204 3.66 -10.11 1.61
N VAL A 205 3.40 -10.39 0.36
CA VAL A 205 4.06 -11.46 -0.38
C VAL A 205 5.20 -10.91 -1.20
N ASP A 206 6.41 -11.28 -0.83
CA ASP A 206 7.66 -10.95 -1.54
C ASP A 206 7.65 -11.58 -2.93
N MET A 207 8.02 -10.80 -3.96
CA MET A 207 8.14 -11.27 -5.33
C MET A 207 6.94 -12.11 -5.82
N ALA A 208 5.71 -11.65 -5.54
CA ALA A 208 4.48 -12.39 -5.85
C ALA A 208 4.28 -12.68 -7.35
N GLY A 209 4.98 -11.97 -8.22
CA GLY A 209 4.96 -12.19 -9.67
C GLY A 209 5.73 -13.43 -10.15
N GLY A 210 6.56 -14.02 -9.29
CA GLY A 210 7.36 -15.22 -9.62
C GLY A 210 6.56 -16.52 -9.58
N GLN A 211 5.35 -16.54 -9.01
CA GLN A 211 4.50 -17.71 -8.90
C GLN A 211 3.31 -17.60 -9.86
N THR A 212 2.71 -18.77 -10.19
CA THR A 212 1.60 -18.79 -11.14
C THR A 212 0.29 -18.22 -10.57
N PRO A 213 -0.58 -17.65 -11.42
CA PRO A 213 -1.90 -17.18 -11.00
C PRO A 213 -2.73 -18.28 -10.33
N GLU A 214 -2.64 -19.53 -10.82
CA GLU A 214 -3.36 -20.67 -10.28
C GLU A 214 -2.93 -20.99 -8.85
N TYR A 215 -1.62 -20.96 -8.58
CA TYR A 215 -1.08 -21.16 -7.23
C TYR A 215 -1.65 -20.13 -6.25
N TRP A 216 -1.65 -18.85 -6.63
CA TRP A 216 -2.18 -17.80 -5.76
C TRP A 216 -3.68 -17.90 -5.58
N THR A 217 -4.44 -18.15 -6.64
CA THR A 217 -5.90 -18.34 -6.55
C THR A 217 -6.26 -19.48 -5.59
N GLU A 218 -5.60 -20.63 -5.70
CA GLU A 218 -5.82 -21.76 -4.80
C GLU A 218 -5.40 -21.44 -3.36
N THR A 219 -4.23 -20.82 -3.20
CA THR A 219 -3.67 -20.48 -1.88
C THR A 219 -4.54 -19.47 -1.15
N ILE A 220 -4.89 -18.36 -1.81
CA ILE A 220 -5.68 -17.29 -1.18
C ILE A 220 -7.09 -17.79 -0.85
N ASN A 221 -7.72 -18.58 -1.75
CA ASN A 221 -9.02 -19.19 -1.46
C ASN A 221 -8.96 -20.14 -0.27
N HIS A 222 -7.86 -20.89 -0.13
CA HIS A 222 -7.66 -21.77 1.02
C HIS A 222 -7.52 -20.96 2.33
N LEU A 223 -6.71 -19.90 2.34
CA LEU A 223 -6.55 -19.02 3.49
C LEU A 223 -7.86 -18.31 3.86
N ARG A 224 -8.62 -17.81 2.87
CA ARG A 224 -9.93 -17.17 3.09
C ARG A 224 -11.01 -18.15 3.52
N GLY A 225 -10.94 -19.40 3.09
CA GLY A 225 -11.80 -20.46 3.62
C GLY A 225 -11.59 -20.71 5.10
N HIS A 226 -10.40 -20.41 5.61
CA HIS A 226 -10.04 -20.51 7.02
C HIS A 226 -10.37 -19.22 7.79
N ASN A 227 -9.98 -18.05 7.24
CA ASN A 227 -10.33 -16.74 7.75
C ASN A 227 -10.66 -15.78 6.59
N PRO A 228 -11.94 -15.41 6.36
CA PRO A 228 -12.34 -14.53 5.27
C PRO A 228 -11.79 -13.10 5.39
N GLU A 229 -11.32 -12.72 6.58
CA GLU A 229 -10.75 -11.39 6.86
C GLU A 229 -9.24 -11.28 6.56
N VAL A 230 -8.60 -12.36 6.02
CA VAL A 230 -7.17 -12.33 5.69
C VAL A 230 -6.89 -11.34 4.58
N PHE A 231 -5.89 -10.47 4.78
CA PHE A 231 -5.48 -9.45 3.83
C PHE A 231 -4.21 -9.86 3.08
N MET A 232 -4.23 -9.70 1.75
CA MET A 232 -3.15 -10.15 0.87
C MET A 232 -2.60 -8.98 0.06
N LEU A 233 -1.35 -8.60 0.33
CA LEU A 233 -0.58 -7.61 -0.43
C LEU A 233 0.47 -8.32 -1.28
N ALA A 234 0.47 -8.08 -2.59
CA ALA A 234 1.48 -8.58 -3.51
C ALA A 234 2.58 -7.53 -3.76
N GLU A 235 3.84 -7.89 -3.55
CA GLU A 235 4.94 -7.13 -4.16
C GLU A 235 5.06 -7.48 -5.63
N SER A 236 4.27 -6.82 -6.41
CA SER A 236 4.26 -6.90 -7.88
C SER A 236 3.26 -5.89 -8.43
N GLU A 237 3.37 -5.57 -9.72
CA GLU A 237 2.42 -4.72 -10.44
C GLU A 237 1.63 -5.48 -11.52
N TYR A 238 1.65 -6.80 -11.51
CA TYR A 238 0.86 -7.56 -12.48
C TYR A 238 -0.63 -7.53 -12.11
N TYR A 239 -1.48 -7.09 -13.07
CA TYR A 239 -2.93 -6.96 -12.88
C TYR A 239 -3.61 -8.30 -12.53
N TYR A 240 -3.09 -9.41 -13.06
CA TYR A 240 -3.66 -10.74 -12.83
C TYR A 240 -3.60 -11.18 -11.35
N LEU A 241 -2.78 -10.54 -10.52
CA LEU A 241 -2.75 -10.84 -9.09
C LEU A 241 -4.03 -10.42 -8.38
N HIS A 242 -4.72 -9.37 -8.86
CA HIS A 242 -6.07 -9.07 -8.39
C HIS A 242 -7.08 -10.14 -8.84
N GLU A 243 -6.95 -10.67 -10.06
CA GLU A 243 -7.75 -11.81 -10.52
C GLU A 243 -7.47 -13.08 -9.70
N SER A 244 -6.25 -13.20 -9.16
CA SER A 244 -5.83 -14.25 -8.21
C SER A 244 -6.18 -13.93 -6.76
N HIS A 245 -7.04 -12.94 -6.53
CA HIS A 245 -7.64 -12.56 -5.25
C HIS A 245 -6.73 -11.83 -4.26
N PHE A 246 -5.61 -11.25 -4.69
CA PHE A 246 -4.90 -10.29 -3.86
C PHE A 246 -5.75 -9.03 -3.67
N ASP A 247 -5.76 -8.51 -2.45
CA ASP A 247 -6.45 -7.25 -2.13
C ASP A 247 -5.70 -6.05 -2.71
N MET A 248 -4.38 -6.10 -2.66
CA MET A 248 -3.53 -4.97 -3.02
C MET A 248 -2.28 -5.42 -3.79
N THR A 249 -1.87 -4.61 -4.75
CA THR A 249 -0.58 -4.72 -5.45
C THR A 249 0.24 -3.45 -5.24
N TYR A 250 1.57 -3.56 -5.41
CA TYR A 250 2.45 -2.40 -5.35
C TYR A 250 2.18 -1.40 -6.45
N GLY A 251 2.48 -0.13 -6.19
CA GLY A 251 2.48 0.96 -7.17
C GLY A 251 3.90 1.43 -7.48
N TRP A 252 4.79 0.53 -7.91
CA TRP A 252 6.18 0.86 -8.24
C TRP A 252 6.30 1.90 -9.35
N GLU A 253 5.49 1.77 -10.41
CA GLU A 253 5.46 2.74 -11.50
C GLU A 253 5.08 4.12 -10.98
N PHE A 254 4.06 4.21 -10.09
CA PHE A 254 3.66 5.48 -9.50
C PHE A 254 4.74 6.07 -8.59
N HIS A 255 5.42 5.24 -7.81
CA HIS A 255 6.56 5.67 -7.00
C HIS A 255 7.68 6.28 -7.86
N HIS A 256 8.10 5.61 -8.92
CA HIS A 256 9.10 6.13 -9.85
C HIS A 256 8.63 7.40 -10.56
N LEU A 257 7.35 7.47 -10.92
CA LEU A 257 6.75 8.65 -11.50
C LEU A 257 6.79 9.85 -10.54
N LEU A 258 6.44 9.65 -9.26
CA LEU A 258 6.54 10.70 -8.25
C LEU A 258 7.99 11.19 -8.08
N ASN A 259 8.97 10.29 -8.06
CA ASN A 259 10.39 10.66 -8.04
C ASN A 259 10.77 11.51 -9.26
N ASN A 260 10.29 11.15 -10.45
CA ASN A 260 10.57 11.89 -11.68
C ASN A 260 9.92 13.27 -11.70
N VAL A 261 8.67 13.39 -11.28
CA VAL A 261 7.94 14.66 -11.22
C VAL A 261 8.57 15.58 -10.15
N ALA A 262 8.82 15.05 -8.95
CA ALA A 262 9.46 15.83 -7.87
C ALA A 262 10.91 16.21 -8.23
N GLY A 263 11.64 15.36 -8.92
CA GLY A 263 12.99 15.61 -9.44
C GLY A 263 13.04 16.47 -10.71
N LYS A 264 11.88 16.90 -11.24
CA LYS A 264 11.72 17.75 -12.45
C LYS A 264 12.26 17.11 -13.74
N SER A 265 12.31 15.78 -13.81
CA SER A 265 12.60 15.03 -15.04
C SER A 265 11.34 14.68 -15.83
N ALA A 266 10.16 14.87 -15.24
CA ALA A 266 8.84 14.75 -15.87
C ALA A 266 7.91 15.86 -15.38
N ASP A 267 6.87 16.18 -16.16
CA ASP A 267 5.78 17.05 -15.74
C ASP A 267 4.60 16.25 -15.17
N VAL A 268 3.64 16.95 -14.56
CA VAL A 268 2.49 16.33 -13.92
C VAL A 268 1.51 15.65 -14.89
N GLN A 269 1.62 15.91 -16.20
CA GLN A 269 0.80 15.23 -17.22
C GLN A 269 1.07 13.73 -17.24
N THR A 270 2.28 13.31 -16.89
CA THR A 270 2.64 11.90 -16.79
C THR A 270 1.82 11.14 -15.75
N ILE A 271 1.26 11.84 -14.75
CA ILE A 271 0.32 11.25 -13.79
C ILE A 271 -1.00 10.89 -14.48
N ASP A 272 -1.53 11.76 -15.33
CA ASP A 272 -2.76 11.49 -16.10
C ASP A 272 -2.57 10.30 -17.05
N ASP A 273 -1.41 10.23 -17.73
CA ASP A 273 -1.05 9.13 -18.62
C ASP A 273 -0.93 7.80 -17.85
N TYR A 274 -0.37 7.82 -16.64
CA TYR A 274 -0.32 6.67 -15.76
C TYR A 274 -1.74 6.21 -15.37
N LEU A 275 -2.59 7.11 -14.89
CA LEU A 275 -3.95 6.78 -14.47
C LEU A 275 -4.79 6.20 -15.62
N ALA A 276 -4.62 6.73 -16.85
CA ALA A 276 -5.30 6.22 -18.03
C ALA A 276 -4.90 4.77 -18.38
N ARG A 277 -3.62 4.40 -18.12
CA ARG A 277 -3.17 3.00 -18.26
C ARG A 277 -3.72 2.13 -17.13
N GLN A 278 -3.63 2.60 -15.87
CA GLN A 278 -4.14 1.86 -14.71
C GLN A 278 -5.63 1.54 -14.85
N ALA A 279 -6.43 2.52 -15.22
CA ALA A 279 -7.88 2.34 -15.41
C ALA A 279 -8.25 1.32 -16.50
N LYS A 280 -7.34 1.03 -17.44
CA LYS A 280 -7.54 0.04 -18.49
C LYS A 280 -7.18 -1.37 -18.05
N ASP A 281 -6.10 -1.50 -17.27
CA ASP A 281 -5.46 -2.80 -17.02
C ASP A 281 -5.83 -3.35 -15.63
N PHE A 282 -6.09 -2.50 -14.62
CA PHE A 282 -6.40 -2.91 -13.25
C PHE A 282 -7.89 -2.83 -12.92
N PRO A 283 -8.43 -3.76 -12.12
CA PRO A 283 -9.81 -3.68 -11.67
C PRO A 283 -10.04 -2.44 -10.80
N ALA A 284 -11.23 -1.84 -10.90
CA ALA A 284 -11.55 -0.59 -10.20
C ALA A 284 -11.53 -0.72 -8.67
N ASP A 285 -11.77 -1.91 -8.14
CA ASP A 285 -11.75 -2.24 -6.71
C ASP A 285 -10.37 -2.63 -6.19
N GLY A 286 -9.41 -2.98 -7.06
CA GLY A 286 -8.05 -3.34 -6.65
C GLY A 286 -7.33 -2.20 -5.92
N TYR A 287 -6.75 -2.48 -4.75
CA TYR A 287 -5.96 -1.49 -4.02
C TYR A 287 -4.55 -1.40 -4.60
N ARG A 288 -3.99 -0.19 -4.56
CA ARG A 288 -2.61 0.08 -4.94
C ARG A 288 -1.83 0.62 -3.75
N LEU A 289 -0.73 -0.02 -3.39
CA LEU A 289 0.18 0.48 -2.36
C LEU A 289 0.97 1.66 -2.91
N TYR A 290 0.64 2.89 -2.50
CA TYR A 290 1.37 4.09 -2.90
C TYR A 290 2.26 4.59 -1.77
N PHE A 291 3.50 4.91 -2.11
CA PHE A 291 4.54 5.25 -1.14
C PHE A 291 5.59 6.19 -1.73
N ILE A 292 6.26 6.90 -0.84
CA ILE A 292 7.44 7.71 -1.18
C ILE A 292 8.74 7.04 -0.71
N ASP A 293 8.64 6.05 0.18
CA ASP A 293 9.77 5.25 0.69
C ASP A 293 9.31 3.87 1.14
N ASN A 294 10.21 2.89 1.12
CA ASN A 294 10.10 1.57 1.72
C ASN A 294 11.52 1.06 2.06
N HIS A 295 11.63 -0.17 2.56
CA HIS A 295 12.92 -0.76 2.92
C HIS A 295 13.91 -0.86 1.76
N ASP A 296 13.42 -1.13 0.53
CA ASP A 296 14.27 -1.23 -0.67
C ASP A 296 14.75 0.12 -1.13
N GLU A 297 13.82 1.07 -1.30
CA GLU A 297 14.16 2.42 -1.74
C GLU A 297 15.16 3.08 -0.80
N ASN A 298 14.91 2.98 0.51
CA ASN A 298 15.79 3.54 1.53
C ASN A 298 17.18 2.89 1.50
N SER A 299 17.24 1.57 1.36
CA SER A 299 18.51 0.82 1.43
C SER A 299 19.36 0.98 0.15
N TRP A 300 18.71 1.03 -1.03
CA TRP A 300 19.42 0.89 -2.31
C TRP A 300 19.40 2.15 -3.18
N ASN A 301 18.33 2.97 -3.10
CA ASN A 301 18.14 4.13 -3.98
C ASN A 301 18.35 5.48 -3.28
N GLY A 302 18.52 5.45 -1.96
CA GLY A 302 18.83 6.62 -1.15
C GLY A 302 17.60 7.17 -0.41
N THR A 303 17.84 8.18 0.41
CA THR A 303 16.80 8.75 1.27
C THR A 303 15.74 9.53 0.48
N VAL A 304 14.58 9.74 1.08
CA VAL A 304 13.50 10.58 0.53
C VAL A 304 14.04 11.97 0.18
N GLU A 305 14.84 12.58 1.08
CA GLU A 305 15.44 13.90 0.82
C GLU A 305 16.33 13.89 -0.44
N LYS A 306 17.13 12.83 -0.63
CA LYS A 306 18.00 12.72 -1.81
C LYS A 306 17.21 12.55 -3.10
N ARG A 307 16.09 11.79 -3.08
CA ARG A 307 15.30 11.46 -4.26
C ARG A 307 14.33 12.58 -4.64
N ILE A 308 13.59 13.13 -3.70
CA ILE A 308 12.50 14.08 -3.95
C ILE A 308 12.58 15.38 -3.14
N GLY A 309 13.58 15.52 -2.24
CA GLY A 309 13.87 16.76 -1.52
C GLY A 309 12.67 17.28 -0.73
N ASN A 310 12.43 18.60 -0.84
CA ASN A 310 11.34 19.27 -0.14
C ASN A 310 9.94 18.88 -0.64
N ASN A 311 9.84 18.11 -1.72
CA ASN A 311 8.55 17.63 -2.25
C ASN A 311 7.97 16.43 -1.48
N ALA A 312 8.59 15.96 -0.40
CA ALA A 312 8.17 14.76 0.33
C ALA A 312 6.70 14.83 0.79
N HIS A 313 6.28 15.91 1.43
CA HIS A 313 4.89 16.07 1.86
C HIS A 313 3.91 16.20 0.68
N ALA A 314 4.28 16.94 -0.35
CA ALA A 314 3.49 17.10 -1.57
C ALA A 314 3.26 15.74 -2.27
N ALA A 315 4.33 14.95 -2.42
CA ALA A 315 4.25 13.60 -2.99
C ALA A 315 3.44 12.64 -2.12
N PHE A 316 3.63 12.69 -0.78
CA PHE A 316 2.85 11.83 0.13
C PHE A 316 1.37 12.17 0.11
N MET A 317 0.98 13.45 -0.08
CA MET A 317 -0.43 13.81 -0.24
C MET A 317 -1.06 13.12 -1.45
N LEU A 318 -0.34 12.93 -2.55
CA LEU A 318 -0.85 12.10 -3.66
C LEU A 318 -0.98 10.63 -3.26
N CYS A 319 -0.02 10.07 -2.50
CA CYS A 319 -0.14 8.71 -1.99
C CYS A 319 -1.38 8.53 -1.10
N VAL A 320 -1.84 9.56 -0.39
CA VAL A 320 -3.03 9.51 0.48
C VAL A 320 -4.32 9.67 -0.30
N THR A 321 -4.35 10.53 -1.34
CA THR A 321 -5.59 11.07 -1.90
C THR A 321 -5.96 10.53 -3.29
N MET A 322 -5.00 9.90 -4.00
CA MET A 322 -5.28 9.31 -5.32
C MET A 322 -6.30 8.17 -5.25
N SER A 323 -6.98 7.90 -6.37
CA SER A 323 -7.89 6.76 -6.48
C SER A 323 -7.15 5.43 -6.28
N GLN A 324 -7.85 4.43 -5.74
CA GLN A 324 -7.35 3.07 -5.44
C GLN A 324 -6.19 3.02 -4.42
N SER A 325 -5.74 4.14 -3.89
CA SER A 325 -4.56 4.23 -3.04
C SER A 325 -4.81 3.72 -1.62
N MET A 326 -3.95 2.83 -1.15
CA MET A 326 -3.64 2.67 0.28
C MET A 326 -2.23 3.20 0.52
N PRO A 327 -2.06 4.27 1.32
CA PRO A 327 -0.73 4.86 1.55
C PRO A 327 0.11 4.01 2.49
N LEU A 328 1.42 3.94 2.21
CA LEU A 328 2.43 3.33 3.07
C LEU A 328 3.32 4.41 3.70
N ILE A 329 3.61 4.26 4.98
CA ILE A 329 4.68 4.97 5.70
C ILE A 329 5.75 3.94 6.07
N TYR A 330 7.01 4.19 5.67
CA TYR A 330 8.14 3.39 6.12
C TYR A 330 8.68 3.87 7.47
N SER A 331 9.12 2.96 8.32
CA SER A 331 9.68 3.24 9.65
C SER A 331 10.72 4.38 9.62
N GLY A 332 10.46 5.45 10.37
CA GLY A 332 11.31 6.63 10.45
C GLY A 332 10.95 7.76 9.49
N GLN A 333 10.05 7.54 8.54
CA GLN A 333 9.59 8.59 7.62
C GLN A 333 8.97 9.76 8.39
N GLU A 334 8.26 9.50 9.49
CA GLU A 334 7.61 10.48 10.36
C GLU A 334 8.57 11.31 11.22
N VAL A 335 9.85 10.97 11.21
CA VAL A 335 10.92 11.81 11.81
C VAL A 335 11.91 12.30 10.75
N GLY A 336 11.51 12.25 9.47
CA GLY A 336 12.32 12.73 8.36
C GLY A 336 13.64 11.97 8.23
N LEU A 337 13.61 10.63 8.34
CA LEU A 337 14.79 9.78 8.24
C LEU A 337 15.61 10.10 7.00
N ASN A 338 16.72 10.82 7.18
CA ASN A 338 17.66 11.17 6.12
C ASN A 338 18.93 10.30 6.20
N LYS A 339 18.72 9.00 6.27
CA LYS A 339 19.78 8.00 6.35
C LYS A 339 19.34 6.75 5.61
N SER A 340 20.17 6.25 4.69
CA SER A 340 20.01 4.92 4.13
C SER A 340 20.43 3.89 5.16
N LEU A 341 19.48 3.08 5.60
CA LEU A 341 19.72 2.03 6.61
C LEU A 341 20.47 0.86 5.98
N ARG A 342 21.51 0.38 6.65
CA ARG A 342 22.35 -0.72 6.15
C ARG A 342 21.61 -2.06 6.25
N PHE A 343 21.24 -2.61 5.11
CA PHE A 343 20.32 -3.75 5.00
C PHE A 343 20.81 -5.01 5.75
N PHE A 344 22.11 -5.34 5.65
CA PHE A 344 22.67 -6.56 6.20
C PHE A 344 23.24 -6.42 7.63
N GLU A 345 23.00 -5.27 8.27
CA GLU A 345 23.58 -4.93 9.55
C GLU A 345 22.54 -4.27 10.47
N ARG A 346 22.87 -4.14 11.76
CA ARG A 346 22.09 -3.31 12.66
C ARG A 346 22.43 -1.84 12.42
N ASP A 347 21.42 -1.04 12.10
CA ASP A 347 21.57 0.38 11.81
C ASP A 347 20.29 1.12 12.24
N THR A 348 20.34 1.80 13.39
CA THR A 348 19.14 2.28 14.07
C THR A 348 18.61 3.59 13.51
N ILE A 349 17.29 3.73 13.46
CA ILE A 349 16.57 4.98 13.20
C ILE A 349 16.84 5.96 14.34
N ASP A 350 17.14 7.21 14.00
CA ASP A 350 17.29 8.29 14.96
C ASP A 350 15.94 8.95 15.27
N TRP A 351 15.31 8.52 16.35
CA TRP A 351 14.03 9.07 16.81
C TRP A 351 14.16 10.43 17.51
N SER A 352 15.37 10.97 17.69
CA SER A 352 15.60 12.31 18.26
C SER A 352 15.47 13.45 17.24
N ALA A 353 15.41 13.12 15.94
CA ALA A 353 15.20 14.10 14.89
C ALA A 353 13.84 14.81 15.04
N PRO A 354 13.69 16.04 14.52
CA PRO A 354 12.42 16.76 14.60
C PRO A 354 11.28 15.96 14.00
N SER A 355 10.23 15.73 14.79
CA SER A 355 9.07 14.94 14.39
C SER A 355 8.25 15.68 13.33
N GLN A 356 7.86 14.96 12.28
CA GLN A 356 6.87 15.36 11.28
C GLN A 356 5.53 14.61 11.50
N ALA A 357 5.39 13.93 12.64
CA ALA A 357 4.23 13.08 12.95
C ALA A 357 2.89 13.84 12.88
N ASP A 358 2.86 15.16 13.18
CA ASP A 358 1.66 15.99 13.04
C ASP A 358 1.14 16.03 11.59
N PHE A 359 2.04 16.17 10.61
CA PHE A 359 1.68 16.10 9.20
C PHE A 359 1.10 14.72 8.83
N TYR A 360 1.81 13.64 9.19
CA TYR A 360 1.36 12.28 8.89
C TYR A 360 0.05 11.96 9.60
N SER A 361 -0.11 12.36 10.85
CA SER A 361 -1.35 12.17 11.61
C SER A 361 -2.55 12.85 10.94
N LYS A 362 -2.40 14.10 10.49
CA LYS A 362 -3.44 14.82 9.75
C LYS A 362 -3.74 14.17 8.38
N ALA A 363 -2.71 13.71 7.68
CA ALA A 363 -2.87 13.04 6.38
C ALA A 363 -3.59 11.68 6.52
N LEU A 364 -3.25 10.88 7.54
CA LEU A 364 -3.94 9.62 7.82
C LEU A 364 -5.37 9.85 8.34
N ALA A 365 -5.60 10.87 9.17
CA ALA A 365 -6.93 11.26 9.61
C ALA A 365 -7.82 11.69 8.43
N LEU A 366 -7.28 12.44 7.46
CA LEU A 366 -7.97 12.77 6.22
C LEU A 366 -8.44 11.51 5.49
N LYS A 367 -7.53 10.56 5.26
CA LYS A 367 -7.85 9.26 4.62
C LYS A 367 -8.97 8.53 5.34
N LYS A 368 -8.92 8.52 6.66
CA LYS A 368 -9.83 7.76 7.51
C LYS A 368 -11.22 8.35 7.58
N THR A 369 -11.33 9.67 7.56
CA THR A 369 -12.60 10.38 7.81
C THR A 369 -13.30 10.83 6.54
N GLN A 370 -12.60 10.93 5.41
CA GLN A 370 -13.19 11.35 4.15
C GLN A 370 -13.52 10.12 3.29
N GLY A 371 -14.80 9.78 3.19
CA GLY A 371 -15.26 8.61 2.44
C GLY A 371 -14.95 8.67 0.95
N ALA A 372 -14.83 9.88 0.38
CA ALA A 372 -14.35 10.06 -0.98
C ALA A 372 -12.94 9.49 -1.19
N LEU A 373 -12.12 9.39 -0.14
CA LEU A 373 -10.76 8.86 -0.18
C LEU A 373 -10.65 7.37 0.18
N ALA A 374 -11.75 6.68 0.45
CA ALA A 374 -11.69 5.24 0.76
C ALA A 374 -10.94 4.45 -0.33
N ASN A 375 -10.40 3.29 0.05
CA ASN A 375 -9.58 2.45 -0.81
C ASN A 375 -10.43 1.79 -1.92
N GLY A 376 -9.81 1.49 -3.06
CA GLY A 376 -10.46 0.83 -4.18
C GLY A 376 -11.75 1.53 -4.63
N SER A 377 -12.76 0.78 -4.97
CA SER A 377 -14.08 1.27 -5.36
C SER A 377 -14.96 1.72 -4.18
N TRP A 378 -14.50 1.54 -2.91
CA TRP A 378 -15.14 2.18 -1.76
C TRP A 378 -15.03 3.70 -1.80
N GLY A 379 -14.01 4.24 -2.48
CA GLY A 379 -13.79 5.68 -2.62
C GLY A 379 -14.63 6.33 -3.70
N GLY A 380 -14.53 7.65 -3.79
CA GLY A 380 -15.18 8.45 -4.80
C GLY A 380 -14.42 8.50 -6.13
N ALA A 381 -15.11 8.87 -7.20
CA ALA A 381 -14.48 9.12 -8.49
C ALA A 381 -13.44 10.24 -8.41
N GLN A 382 -12.36 10.11 -9.17
CA GLN A 382 -11.34 11.15 -9.33
C GLN A 382 -11.56 11.92 -10.62
N THR A 383 -11.65 13.26 -10.51
CA THR A 383 -11.78 14.16 -11.65
C THR A 383 -10.63 15.15 -11.68
N ARG A 384 -9.92 15.22 -12.80
CA ARG A 384 -8.81 16.14 -13.02
C ARG A 384 -9.29 17.59 -13.06
N ILE A 385 -8.62 18.48 -12.35
CA ILE A 385 -8.75 19.94 -12.45
C ILE A 385 -7.62 20.43 -13.35
N ALA A 386 -7.95 21.08 -14.44
CA ALA A 386 -6.96 21.62 -15.36
C ALA A 386 -6.21 22.81 -14.73
N THR A 387 -4.89 22.88 -14.92
CA THR A 387 -4.03 23.97 -14.45
C THR A 387 -3.13 24.44 -15.59
N ASN A 388 -2.73 25.72 -15.55
CA ASN A 388 -1.82 26.30 -16.55
C ASN A 388 -0.33 26.16 -16.18
N ASN A 389 0.00 25.32 -15.19
CA ASN A 389 1.37 25.11 -14.72
C ASN A 389 1.76 23.63 -14.73
N PRO A 390 2.83 23.22 -15.46
CA PRO A 390 3.24 21.83 -15.60
C PRO A 390 3.82 21.21 -14.31
N SER A 391 4.04 21.99 -13.25
CA SER A 391 4.47 21.52 -11.94
C SER A 391 3.32 21.39 -10.94
N VAL A 392 2.08 21.71 -11.34
CA VAL A 392 0.92 21.68 -10.44
C VAL A 392 -0.06 20.60 -10.89
N TYR A 393 -0.29 19.63 -10.01
CA TYR A 393 -1.32 18.60 -10.19
C TYR A 393 -2.52 18.90 -9.30
N ALA A 394 -3.73 18.86 -9.87
CA ALA A 394 -4.95 19.12 -9.12
C ALA A 394 -6.09 18.22 -9.56
N PHE A 395 -6.92 17.79 -8.61
CA PHE A 395 -8.09 16.93 -8.86
C PHE A 395 -9.07 17.00 -7.69
N SER A 396 -10.30 16.55 -7.93
CA SER A 396 -11.29 16.30 -6.88
C SER A 396 -11.61 14.81 -6.79
N ARG A 397 -11.87 14.31 -5.58
CA ARG A 397 -12.47 13.01 -5.27
C ARG A 397 -13.89 13.27 -4.77
N VAL A 398 -14.89 12.56 -5.30
CA VAL A 398 -16.30 12.81 -5.00
C VAL A 398 -17.02 11.51 -4.68
N LYS A 399 -17.67 11.46 -3.51
CA LYS A 399 -18.58 10.38 -3.11
C LYS A 399 -19.81 10.97 -2.42
N GLY A 400 -20.97 10.94 -3.10
CA GLY A 400 -22.15 11.65 -2.61
C GLY A 400 -21.84 13.13 -2.41
N ASP A 401 -22.15 13.63 -1.21
CA ASP A 401 -21.89 15.03 -0.84
C ASP A 401 -20.46 15.25 -0.31
N ASN A 402 -19.70 14.18 -0.10
CA ASN A 402 -18.31 14.30 0.36
C ASN A 402 -17.35 14.56 -0.80
N ILE A 403 -16.66 15.71 -0.77
CA ILE A 403 -15.73 16.17 -1.79
C ILE A 403 -14.38 16.47 -1.14
N VAL A 404 -13.33 15.93 -1.73
CA VAL A 404 -11.95 16.27 -1.37
C VAL A 404 -11.26 16.81 -2.61
N THR A 405 -10.88 18.09 -2.59
CA THR A 405 -10.16 18.76 -3.69
C THR A 405 -8.70 18.99 -3.29
N VAL A 406 -7.79 18.58 -4.16
CA VAL A 406 -6.36 18.54 -3.89
C VAL A 406 -5.62 19.31 -4.97
N PHE A 407 -4.74 20.22 -4.54
CA PHE A 407 -3.74 20.89 -5.39
C PHE A 407 -2.35 20.60 -4.82
N VAL A 408 -1.42 20.19 -5.67
CA VAL A 408 -0.03 19.90 -5.30
C VAL A 408 0.92 20.66 -6.21
N ASN A 409 1.84 21.43 -5.63
CA ASN A 409 2.86 22.18 -6.33
C ASN A 409 4.25 21.53 -6.12
N PHE A 410 4.81 20.94 -7.14
CA PHE A 410 6.15 20.35 -7.14
C PHE A 410 7.26 21.35 -7.48
N SER A 411 6.94 22.62 -7.78
CA SER A 411 7.97 23.63 -8.02
C SER A 411 8.58 24.11 -6.71
N ALA A 412 9.84 24.58 -6.77
CA ALA A 412 10.53 25.16 -5.62
C ALA A 412 10.16 26.63 -5.38
N GLU A 413 9.11 27.11 -6.04
CA GLU A 413 8.64 28.50 -5.95
C GLU A 413 7.15 28.53 -5.60
N GLU A 414 6.72 29.56 -4.89
CA GLU A 414 5.31 29.90 -4.76
C GLU A 414 4.77 30.26 -6.14
N VAL A 415 3.63 29.70 -6.51
CA VAL A 415 3.01 29.92 -7.82
C VAL A 415 1.56 30.33 -7.69
N THR A 416 1.16 31.33 -8.46
CA THR A 416 -0.26 31.64 -8.71
C THR A 416 -0.63 31.05 -10.06
N ILE A 417 -1.63 30.20 -10.09
CA ILE A 417 -2.07 29.47 -11.27
C ILE A 417 -3.53 29.79 -11.61
N ASP A 418 -3.86 29.70 -12.89
CA ASP A 418 -5.23 29.58 -13.34
C ASP A 418 -5.64 28.10 -13.29
N TYR A 419 -6.87 27.83 -12.83
CA TYR A 419 -7.45 26.49 -12.83
C TYR A 419 -8.85 26.49 -13.43
N SER A 420 -9.32 25.31 -13.88
CA SER A 420 -10.71 25.11 -14.33
C SER A 420 -11.16 23.65 -14.16
N GLY A 421 -12.46 23.45 -13.97
CA GLY A 421 -13.07 22.15 -13.74
C GLY A 421 -13.07 21.73 -12.27
N ALA A 422 -12.91 22.67 -11.33
CA ALA A 422 -13.17 22.45 -9.92
C ALA A 422 -14.69 22.40 -9.66
N ILE A 423 -15.08 21.88 -8.50
CA ILE A 423 -16.47 21.89 -8.06
C ILE A 423 -16.68 23.16 -7.26
N ASP A 424 -17.72 23.92 -7.65
CA ASP A 424 -18.11 25.20 -7.01
C ASP A 424 -18.86 24.90 -5.71
N GLU A 425 -18.15 25.00 -4.58
CA GLU A 425 -18.65 24.73 -3.23
C GLU A 425 -17.87 25.51 -2.18
N ASP A 426 -18.44 25.57 -0.98
CA ASP A 426 -17.77 26.05 0.22
C ASP A 426 -16.95 24.91 0.84
N TYR A 427 -15.68 25.17 1.07
CA TYR A 427 -14.73 24.18 1.60
C TYR A 427 -14.13 24.60 2.92
N THR A 428 -13.55 23.62 3.60
CA THR A 428 -12.61 23.84 4.71
C THR A 428 -11.22 23.36 4.29
N ASN A 429 -10.19 24.16 4.49
CA ASN A 429 -8.82 23.72 4.35
C ASN A 429 -8.50 22.72 5.46
N TRP A 430 -8.25 21.47 5.09
CA TRP A 430 -8.05 20.38 6.04
C TRP A 430 -6.91 20.61 7.04
N PHE A 431 -5.82 21.21 6.60
CA PHE A 431 -4.63 21.39 7.44
C PHE A 431 -4.68 22.62 8.34
N THR A 432 -5.39 23.68 7.95
CA THR A 432 -5.49 24.94 8.72
C THR A 432 -6.84 25.13 9.42
N GLY A 433 -7.90 24.46 8.94
CA GLY A 433 -9.27 24.67 9.42
C GLY A 433 -9.91 25.98 8.93
N GLU A 434 -9.29 26.68 8.01
CA GLU A 434 -9.82 27.91 7.44
C GLU A 434 -10.87 27.62 6.38
N GLU A 435 -11.92 28.45 6.32
CA GLU A 435 -12.92 28.41 5.27
C GLU A 435 -12.31 28.86 3.93
N ALA A 436 -12.71 28.23 2.83
CA ALA A 436 -12.29 28.55 1.49
C ALA A 436 -13.46 28.37 0.52
N GLU A 437 -13.61 29.27 -0.42
CA GLU A 437 -14.52 29.13 -1.56
C GLU A 437 -13.72 28.73 -2.79
N LEU A 438 -14.24 27.82 -3.59
CA LEU A 438 -13.65 27.39 -4.84
C LEU A 438 -14.72 27.45 -5.95
N GLU A 439 -14.50 28.32 -6.91
CA GLU A 439 -15.37 28.42 -8.11
C GLU A 439 -14.98 27.32 -9.12
N GLU A 440 -15.81 27.06 -10.13
CA GLU A 440 -15.52 26.12 -11.21
C GLU A 440 -14.21 26.44 -11.94
N ALA A 441 -13.87 27.74 -12.04
CA ALA A 441 -12.62 28.23 -12.62
C ALA A 441 -12.18 29.51 -11.90
N GLY A 442 -10.88 29.67 -11.67
CA GLY A 442 -10.33 30.83 -10.97
C GLY A 442 -8.81 30.82 -10.90
N GLN A 443 -8.30 31.59 -9.95
CA GLN A 443 -6.89 31.64 -9.64
C GLN A 443 -6.64 31.18 -8.20
N ILE A 444 -5.53 30.49 -7.99
CA ILE A 444 -5.10 30.05 -6.65
C ILE A 444 -3.59 30.16 -6.50
N THR A 445 -3.14 30.54 -5.31
CA THR A 445 -1.71 30.62 -4.97
C THR A 445 -1.33 29.42 -4.12
N LEU A 446 -0.29 28.70 -4.52
CA LEU A 446 0.22 27.51 -3.85
C LEU A 446 1.65 27.74 -3.38
N PRO A 447 2.00 27.37 -2.14
CA PRO A 447 3.35 27.51 -1.65
C PRO A 447 4.34 26.63 -2.43
N ALA A 448 5.63 27.01 -2.38
CA ALA A 448 6.72 26.21 -2.93
C ALA A 448 6.76 24.81 -2.31
N ASN A 449 6.90 23.76 -3.15
CA ASN A 449 6.94 22.35 -2.71
C ASN A 449 5.75 21.99 -1.81
N GLY A 450 4.58 22.59 -2.08
CA GLY A 450 3.44 22.61 -1.18
C GLY A 450 2.20 21.92 -1.73
N TYR A 451 1.18 21.94 -0.91
CA TYR A 451 -0.13 21.37 -1.24
C TYR A 451 -1.25 22.20 -0.60
N LEU A 452 -2.44 22.05 -1.16
CA LEU A 452 -3.69 22.52 -0.58
C LEU A 452 -4.69 21.37 -0.67
N VAL A 453 -5.33 21.06 0.46
CA VAL A 453 -6.36 20.04 0.55
C VAL A 453 -7.61 20.69 1.14
N LEU A 454 -8.66 20.68 0.35
CA LEU A 454 -9.95 21.26 0.67
C LEU A 454 -10.99 20.14 0.81
N THR A 455 -11.81 20.20 1.84
CA THR A 455 -12.85 19.20 2.12
C THR A 455 -14.22 19.88 2.21
N HIS A 456 -15.23 19.24 1.62
CA HIS A 456 -16.63 19.62 1.70
C HIS A 456 -17.47 18.41 2.09
N GLY A 457 -18.52 18.63 2.88
CA GLY A 457 -19.43 17.57 3.33
C GLY A 457 -18.79 16.59 4.32
N GLU A 458 -19.67 15.79 4.95
CA GLU A 458 -19.30 14.69 5.83
C GLU A 458 -19.74 13.37 5.20
N CYS A 459 -19.10 12.25 5.57
CA CYS A 459 -19.51 10.90 5.16
C CYS A 459 -20.63 10.36 6.05
#